data_fdd84f595e6d2d57a7404a7af271170c
#
_entry.id   fdd84f595e6d2d57a7404a7af271170c
#
_cell.length_a   1.000
_cell.length_b   1.000
_cell.length_c   1.000
_cell.angle_alpha   90.00
_cell.angle_beta   90.00
_cell.angle_gamma   90.00
#
_symmetry.space_group_name_H-M   'P 1'
#
loop_
_entity.id
_entity.type
_entity.pdbx_description
1 polymer ?
#
loop_
_entity_poly.entity_id
_entity_poly.type
_entity_poly.pdbx_seq_one_letter_code
_entity_poly.pdbx_strand_id
1 'polypeptide(L)'
;MKAYVYISILIFYSALLFGKDEGVTNEKLYFGPCNKFAKDLTFDCYRSFDEVVQFLQDATKQYPSLAKLESIGKSFEGRDLWVITITDYKTGPPEDKPGIWVDGGVDSDEVIATEVALGLIHRLLTSNDRDIVHLRKTRVFYILPNMIPDVSELHHKTPMRPRDSTMRPWDDDGDGKSDEDGPDDLNGDNQALQMRAENSAGQWVKDEKDDRLLRPRKPDDEGPFYKRYSEGNDDDGDGKYNEDGPGGIDPNRNYPGNWSLKQRGSGPFPGSEFELRTVLDFIYAHPNIAASQHLHSSGGVILRPPSVPEMVLPNSDLQLYVALSERGLGITEYGLATSVYQWNFPRGSKNKGKGQLWRDSKGDIKGLDPFDGGGNYYGSFTDLEDAYAAYGGSLDGMYELFGILAFANEIYRFGEDLDNDGRVSQSEQLQYNDKKMNGNVFQNWEEFDHPTLGKVEIGGWKKFGHNNPLPPELSREIERNVNFILMQARATPILVITNVEQTVIEKNIYRLKT
;
A
#
# COMPACT_ATOMS: atom_id res chain seq x y z
N MET A 1 -21.75 -82.96 -0.94
CA MET A 1 -21.93 -81.78 -1.76
C MET A 1 -21.15 -80.63 -1.10
N LYS A 2 -19.99 -80.32 -1.62
CA LYS A 2 -19.17 -79.19 -1.13
C LYS A 2 -19.36 -78.00 -2.10
N ALA A 3 -19.92 -76.93 -1.63
CA ALA A 3 -20.07 -75.69 -2.40
C ALA A 3 -18.77 -74.86 -2.27
N TYR A 4 -18.16 -74.60 -3.41
CA TYR A 4 -17.03 -73.68 -3.50
C TYR A 4 -17.57 -72.26 -3.76
N VAL A 5 -17.25 -71.34 -2.85
CA VAL A 5 -17.49 -69.89 -3.00
C VAL A 5 -16.26 -69.32 -3.68
N TYR A 6 -16.42 -68.82 -4.91
CA TYR A 6 -15.37 -68.01 -5.59
C TYR A 6 -15.51 -66.53 -5.14
N ILE A 7 -14.50 -66.06 -4.44
CA ILE A 7 -14.33 -64.62 -4.15
C ILE A 7 -13.51 -64.05 -5.31
N SER A 8 -14.14 -63.28 -6.17
CA SER A 8 -13.47 -62.51 -7.19
C SER A 8 -12.96 -61.19 -6.56
N ILE A 9 -11.65 -61.10 -6.38
CA ILE A 9 -10.99 -59.85 -5.99
C ILE A 9 -10.87 -59.01 -7.25
N LEU A 10 -11.69 -57.97 -7.35
CA LEU A 10 -11.52 -56.89 -8.33
C LEU A 10 -10.40 -55.98 -7.83
N ILE A 11 -9.21 -56.08 -8.43
CA ILE A 11 -8.13 -55.12 -8.27
C ILE A 11 -8.51 -53.93 -9.14
N PHE A 12 -8.94 -52.85 -8.52
CA PHE A 12 -9.02 -51.55 -9.17
C PHE A 12 -7.59 -51.02 -9.34
N TYR A 13 -7.04 -51.12 -10.56
CA TYR A 13 -5.95 -50.29 -11.00
C TYR A 13 -6.51 -48.87 -11.18
N SER A 14 -6.34 -48.03 -10.19
CA SER A 14 -6.44 -46.60 -10.39
C SER A 14 -5.24 -46.17 -11.22
N ALA A 15 -5.43 -46.08 -12.53
CA ALA A 15 -4.55 -45.31 -13.39
C ALA A 15 -4.62 -43.87 -12.90
N LEU A 16 -3.60 -43.42 -12.20
CA LEU A 16 -3.32 -42.01 -12.04
C LEU A 16 -3.06 -41.47 -13.46
N LEU A 17 -4.11 -40.95 -14.08
CA LEU A 17 -4.00 -39.99 -15.14
C LEU A 17 -3.33 -38.77 -14.50
N PHE A 18 -2.01 -38.66 -14.71
CA PHE A 18 -1.36 -37.37 -14.69
C PHE A 18 -2.03 -36.57 -15.81
N GLY A 19 -3.14 -35.88 -15.46
CA GLY A 19 -3.57 -34.74 -16.20
C GLY A 19 -2.36 -33.81 -16.28
N LYS A 20 -2.00 -33.36 -17.46
CA LYS A 20 -1.19 -32.17 -17.59
C LYS A 20 -1.83 -31.15 -16.64
N ASP A 21 -1.07 -30.69 -15.65
CA ASP A 21 -1.38 -29.47 -14.94
C ASP A 21 -1.55 -28.40 -16.03
N GLU A 22 -2.80 -28.17 -16.41
CA GLU A 22 -3.17 -26.89 -16.98
C GLU A 22 -2.81 -25.92 -15.86
N GLY A 23 -1.79 -25.10 -16.10
CA GLY A 23 -1.21 -24.23 -15.09
C GLY A 23 -2.32 -23.49 -14.38
N VAL A 24 -2.60 -23.91 -13.15
CA VAL A 24 -3.39 -23.12 -12.22
C VAL A 24 -2.54 -21.89 -12.00
N THR A 25 -2.84 -20.81 -12.71
CA THR A 25 -2.19 -19.53 -12.52
C THR A 25 -2.30 -19.23 -11.03
N ASN A 26 -1.21 -18.81 -10.40
CA ASN A 26 -1.18 -18.48 -8.96
C ASN A 26 -2.32 -17.52 -8.55
N GLU A 27 -2.82 -16.72 -9.48
CA GLU A 27 -3.97 -15.84 -9.29
C GLU A 27 -5.23 -16.58 -8.83
N LYS A 28 -5.60 -17.72 -9.39
CA LYS A 28 -6.76 -18.50 -8.95
C LYS A 28 -6.65 -19.06 -7.51
N LEU A 29 -5.43 -19.13 -6.96
CA LEU A 29 -5.21 -19.57 -5.58
C LEU A 29 -5.47 -18.47 -4.56
N TYR A 30 -5.35 -17.18 -4.94
CA TYR A 30 -5.38 -16.05 -4.00
C TYR A 30 -6.54 -15.08 -4.25
N PHE A 31 -7.24 -15.21 -5.39
CA PHE A 31 -8.40 -14.40 -5.75
C PHE A 31 -9.64 -15.25 -5.79
N GLY A 32 -10.49 -15.03 -4.83
CA GLY A 32 -11.86 -15.46 -4.68
C GLY A 32 -12.28 -16.88 -5.11
N PRO A 33 -13.45 -17.31 -4.68
CA PRO A 33 -14.31 -16.55 -3.77
C PRO A 33 -13.74 -16.55 -2.35
N CYS A 34 -13.49 -15.35 -1.83
CA CYS A 34 -13.01 -15.19 -0.46
C CYS A 34 -14.11 -15.52 0.57
N ASN A 35 -13.69 -15.91 1.77
CA ASN A 35 -14.60 -16.17 2.86
C ASN A 35 -15.38 -14.88 3.22
N LYS A 36 -16.71 -15.03 3.40
CA LYS A 36 -17.59 -13.94 3.84
C LYS A 36 -17.30 -13.54 5.28
N PHE A 37 -17.76 -12.37 5.66
CA PHE A 37 -17.63 -11.88 7.03
C PHE A 37 -18.27 -12.89 8.03
N ALA A 38 -17.45 -13.40 8.94
CA ALA A 38 -17.83 -14.29 10.02
C ALA A 38 -16.93 -14.05 11.24
N LYS A 39 -17.34 -14.47 12.44
CA LYS A 39 -16.56 -14.23 13.66
C LYS A 39 -15.18 -14.90 13.65
N ASP A 40 -15.09 -16.07 13.03
CA ASP A 40 -13.91 -16.92 12.91
C ASP A 40 -13.26 -16.84 11.53
N LEU A 41 -13.42 -15.69 10.86
CA LEU A 41 -12.85 -15.44 9.53
C LEU A 41 -11.32 -15.54 9.55
N THR A 42 -10.78 -16.23 8.56
CA THR A 42 -9.35 -16.21 8.20
C THR A 42 -9.14 -15.35 6.95
N PHE A 43 -8.03 -14.61 6.94
CA PHE A 43 -7.62 -13.78 5.81
C PHE A 43 -6.54 -14.55 5.02
N ASP A 44 -6.96 -15.22 3.95
CA ASP A 44 -6.14 -16.10 3.13
C ASP A 44 -6.28 -15.84 1.62
N CYS A 45 -6.98 -14.77 1.26
CA CYS A 45 -7.19 -14.33 -0.12
C CYS A 45 -7.35 -12.82 -0.20
N TYR A 46 -7.29 -12.27 -1.41
CA TYR A 46 -7.53 -10.88 -1.73
C TYR A 46 -8.93 -10.69 -2.32
N ARG A 47 -9.70 -9.74 -1.78
CA ARG A 47 -11.09 -9.50 -2.17
C ARG A 47 -11.20 -8.53 -3.32
N SER A 48 -12.01 -8.90 -4.32
CA SER A 48 -12.51 -7.96 -5.31
C SER A 48 -13.36 -6.86 -4.67
N PHE A 49 -13.63 -5.78 -5.40
CA PHE A 49 -14.46 -4.69 -4.89
C PHE A 49 -15.86 -5.18 -4.44
N ASP A 50 -16.51 -6.05 -5.23
CA ASP A 50 -17.82 -6.59 -4.86
C ASP A 50 -17.77 -7.42 -3.57
N GLU A 51 -16.71 -8.19 -3.35
CA GLU A 51 -16.50 -8.95 -2.11
C GLU A 51 -16.20 -8.05 -0.91
N VAL A 52 -15.47 -6.93 -1.11
CA VAL A 52 -15.29 -5.89 -0.09
C VAL A 52 -16.63 -5.29 0.31
N VAL A 53 -17.45 -4.89 -0.66
CA VAL A 53 -18.79 -4.33 -0.40
C VAL A 53 -19.66 -5.33 0.35
N GLN A 54 -19.67 -6.59 -0.07
CA GLN A 54 -20.42 -7.66 0.61
C GLN A 54 -19.93 -7.85 2.06
N PHE A 55 -18.61 -7.84 2.28
CA PHE A 55 -18.03 -7.91 3.62
C PHE A 55 -18.52 -6.78 4.53
N LEU A 56 -18.51 -5.54 4.04
CA LEU A 56 -18.95 -4.36 4.79
C LEU A 56 -20.45 -4.42 5.14
N GLN A 57 -21.26 -4.85 4.19
CA GLN A 57 -22.71 -5.03 4.38
C GLN A 57 -23.01 -6.12 5.42
N ASP A 58 -22.34 -7.26 5.33
CA ASP A 58 -22.50 -8.37 6.28
C ASP A 58 -22.03 -7.98 7.69
N ALA A 59 -20.90 -7.27 7.80
CA ALA A 59 -20.37 -6.75 9.05
C ALA A 59 -21.37 -5.78 9.73
N THR A 60 -21.89 -4.84 8.99
CA THR A 60 -22.88 -3.85 9.49
C THR A 60 -24.19 -4.53 9.89
N LYS A 61 -24.66 -5.49 9.10
CA LYS A 61 -25.87 -6.25 9.41
C LYS A 61 -25.73 -7.11 10.67
N GLN A 62 -24.56 -7.69 10.91
CA GLN A 62 -24.30 -8.52 12.09
C GLN A 62 -24.06 -7.69 13.36
N TYR A 63 -23.51 -6.47 13.23
CA TYR A 63 -23.16 -5.60 14.35
C TYR A 63 -23.81 -4.20 14.28
N PRO A 64 -25.13 -4.08 14.13
CA PRO A 64 -25.81 -2.79 13.88
C PRO A 64 -25.71 -1.79 15.04
N SER A 65 -25.37 -2.24 16.25
CA SER A 65 -25.13 -1.37 17.41
C SER A 65 -23.71 -0.80 17.48
N LEU A 66 -22.80 -1.29 16.65
CA LEU A 66 -21.39 -0.91 16.64
C LEU A 66 -20.95 -0.32 15.30
N ALA A 67 -21.62 -0.65 14.20
CA ALA A 67 -21.20 -0.28 12.86
C ALA A 67 -22.33 0.41 12.07
N LYS A 68 -21.94 1.41 11.29
CA LYS A 68 -22.76 2.02 10.25
C LYS A 68 -21.95 2.09 8.96
N LEU A 69 -22.59 1.87 7.83
CA LEU A 69 -22.00 1.91 6.50
C LEU A 69 -22.66 3.02 5.70
N GLU A 70 -21.85 3.84 5.04
CA GLU A 70 -22.33 4.90 4.17
C GLU A 70 -21.45 5.04 2.93
N SER A 71 -22.04 5.41 1.80
CA SER A 71 -21.31 5.87 0.63
C SER A 71 -21.01 7.35 0.81
N ILE A 72 -19.75 7.72 0.82
CA ILE A 72 -19.33 9.12 0.95
C ILE A 72 -19.25 9.84 -0.40
N GLY A 73 -19.27 9.10 -1.50
CA GLY A 73 -19.24 9.61 -2.86
C GLY A 73 -19.00 8.50 -3.86
N LYS A 74 -18.58 8.89 -5.07
CA LYS A 74 -18.36 7.96 -6.17
C LYS A 74 -17.00 8.15 -6.81
N SER A 75 -16.43 7.05 -7.30
CA SER A 75 -15.26 7.03 -8.15
C SER A 75 -15.58 7.56 -9.56
N PHE A 76 -14.56 7.72 -10.39
CA PHE A 76 -14.72 8.17 -11.78
C PHE A 76 -15.69 7.28 -12.58
N GLU A 77 -15.62 5.95 -12.45
CA GLU A 77 -16.54 5.01 -13.12
C GLU A 77 -17.86 4.81 -12.37
N GLY A 78 -18.09 5.53 -11.26
CA GLY A 78 -19.36 5.54 -10.54
C GLY A 78 -19.53 4.48 -9.47
N ARG A 79 -18.46 3.79 -9.04
CA ARG A 79 -18.45 2.91 -7.86
C ARG A 79 -18.54 3.73 -6.60
N ASP A 80 -19.26 3.23 -5.59
CA ASP A 80 -19.40 3.89 -4.31
C ASP A 80 -18.10 3.80 -3.48
N LEU A 81 -17.68 4.93 -2.88
CA LEU A 81 -16.63 4.95 -1.87
C LEU A 81 -17.28 4.68 -0.50
N TRP A 82 -17.08 3.48 0.03
CA TRP A 82 -17.73 3.01 1.23
C TRP A 82 -16.90 3.28 2.48
N VAL A 83 -17.43 4.08 3.40
CA VAL A 83 -16.88 4.25 4.75
C VAL A 83 -17.73 3.48 5.76
N ILE A 84 -17.07 2.66 6.58
CA ILE A 84 -17.69 2.06 7.74
C ILE A 84 -17.26 2.81 9.01
N THR A 85 -18.24 3.32 9.75
CA THR A 85 -18.04 3.98 11.04
C THR A 85 -18.26 3.01 12.17
N ILE A 86 -17.21 2.77 12.99
CA ILE A 86 -17.27 1.81 14.10
C ILE A 86 -17.05 2.50 15.44
N THR A 87 -18.04 2.39 16.31
CA THR A 87 -18.02 2.84 17.71
C THR A 87 -19.13 2.15 18.49
N ASP A 88 -19.10 2.18 19.82
CA ASP A 88 -20.25 1.80 20.64
C ASP A 88 -21.21 3.01 20.74
N TYR A 89 -22.25 3.03 19.90
CA TYR A 89 -23.23 4.11 19.84
C TYR A 89 -24.03 4.33 21.14
N LYS A 90 -23.98 3.35 22.07
CA LYS A 90 -24.62 3.50 23.40
C LYS A 90 -23.82 4.40 24.34
N THR A 91 -22.57 4.68 24.03
CA THR A 91 -21.69 5.52 24.87
C THR A 91 -21.55 6.96 24.38
N GLY A 92 -22.37 7.37 23.44
CA GLY A 92 -22.42 8.71 22.86
C GLY A 92 -22.27 8.69 21.33
N PRO A 93 -22.54 9.82 20.68
CA PRO A 93 -22.42 9.94 19.23
C PRO A 93 -20.96 9.92 18.77
N PRO A 94 -20.69 9.52 17.53
CA PRO A 94 -19.33 9.43 16.98
C PRO A 94 -18.55 10.75 17.06
N GLU A 95 -19.19 11.86 16.77
CA GLU A 95 -18.61 13.22 16.72
C GLU A 95 -18.08 13.72 18.06
N ASP A 96 -18.56 13.16 19.18
CA ASP A 96 -18.08 13.50 20.53
C ASP A 96 -16.85 12.69 20.97
N LYS A 97 -16.36 11.79 20.11
CA LYS A 97 -15.23 10.91 20.41
C LYS A 97 -14.05 11.21 19.51
N PRO A 98 -12.82 11.12 20.01
CA PRO A 98 -11.65 11.19 19.12
C PRO A 98 -11.74 10.16 18.00
N GLY A 99 -11.63 10.63 16.76
CA GLY A 99 -11.73 9.84 15.55
C GLY A 99 -10.38 9.35 15.07
N ILE A 100 -10.38 8.15 14.51
CA ILE A 100 -9.25 7.55 13.79
C ILE A 100 -9.70 7.29 12.36
N TRP A 101 -9.03 7.94 11.41
CA TRP A 101 -9.22 7.67 9.99
C TRP A 101 -8.28 6.55 9.55
N VAL A 102 -8.77 5.60 8.77
CA VAL A 102 -7.96 4.55 8.16
C VAL A 102 -8.41 4.37 6.72
N ASP A 103 -7.51 4.53 5.79
CA ASP A 103 -7.76 4.20 4.39
C ASP A 103 -6.77 3.17 3.86
N GLY A 104 -7.22 2.43 2.83
CA GLY A 104 -6.43 1.50 2.06
C GLY A 104 -6.79 1.62 0.59
N GLY A 105 -5.97 1.01 -0.27
CA GLY A 105 -6.21 1.00 -1.71
C GLY A 105 -6.20 2.39 -2.33
N VAL A 106 -5.27 3.25 -1.90
CA VAL A 106 -4.97 4.53 -2.57
C VAL A 106 -4.03 4.29 -3.75
N ASP A 107 -3.19 3.27 -3.67
CA ASP A 107 -2.36 2.76 -4.74
C ASP A 107 -2.95 1.43 -5.24
N SER A 108 -3.02 1.27 -6.56
CA SER A 108 -3.88 0.28 -7.23
C SER A 108 -3.44 -1.17 -7.02
N ASP A 109 -2.15 -1.40 -6.99
CA ASP A 109 -1.55 -2.73 -6.87
C ASP A 109 -1.25 -3.13 -5.42
N GLU A 110 -1.56 -2.28 -4.47
CA GLU A 110 -1.32 -2.47 -3.03
C GLU A 110 -2.54 -3.09 -2.31
N VAL A 111 -3.05 -4.18 -2.86
CA VAL A 111 -4.32 -4.79 -2.41
C VAL A 111 -4.30 -5.33 -0.98
N ILE A 112 -3.11 -5.56 -0.39
CA ILE A 112 -2.99 -5.89 1.04
C ILE A 112 -3.51 -4.77 1.93
N ALA A 113 -3.41 -3.52 1.52
CA ALA A 113 -3.91 -2.36 2.26
C ALA A 113 -5.41 -2.49 2.55
N THR A 114 -6.18 -2.90 1.54
CA THR A 114 -7.61 -3.22 1.69
C THR A 114 -7.83 -4.34 2.71
N GLU A 115 -7.06 -5.44 2.64
CA GLU A 115 -7.24 -6.56 3.56
C GLU A 115 -6.87 -6.21 5.01
N VAL A 116 -5.89 -5.32 5.24
CA VAL A 116 -5.58 -4.79 6.59
C VAL A 116 -6.74 -3.96 7.13
N ALA A 117 -7.34 -3.10 6.30
CA ALA A 117 -8.51 -2.31 6.71
C ALA A 117 -9.70 -3.23 7.07
N LEU A 118 -9.96 -4.29 6.29
CA LEU A 118 -10.96 -5.30 6.61
C LEU A 118 -10.61 -6.10 7.87
N GLY A 119 -9.34 -6.41 8.09
CA GLY A 119 -8.84 -7.04 9.31
C GLY A 119 -9.09 -6.19 10.56
N LEU A 120 -8.91 -4.87 10.45
CA LEU A 120 -9.23 -3.92 11.52
C LEU A 120 -10.73 -3.92 11.81
N ILE A 121 -11.58 -3.84 10.79
CA ILE A 121 -13.04 -3.92 10.93
C ILE A 121 -13.44 -5.22 11.65
N HIS A 122 -12.91 -6.34 11.19
CA HIS A 122 -13.16 -7.64 11.80
C HIS A 122 -12.75 -7.65 13.28
N ARG A 123 -11.54 -7.23 13.61
CA ARG A 123 -11.03 -7.17 14.99
C ARG A 123 -11.89 -6.26 15.87
N LEU A 124 -12.24 -5.08 15.38
CA LEU A 124 -13.08 -4.14 16.13
C LEU A 124 -14.48 -4.67 16.41
N LEU A 125 -15.08 -5.43 15.52
CA LEU A 125 -16.46 -5.91 15.68
C LEU A 125 -16.55 -7.22 16.48
N THR A 126 -15.63 -8.16 16.25
CA THR A 126 -15.74 -9.53 16.76
C THR A 126 -15.05 -9.75 18.12
N SER A 127 -14.01 -8.95 18.44
CA SER A 127 -13.24 -9.14 19.68
C SER A 127 -14.01 -8.68 20.92
N ASN A 128 -13.91 -9.50 21.98
CA ASN A 128 -14.41 -9.17 23.31
C ASN A 128 -13.28 -8.79 24.28
N ASP A 129 -12.06 -8.59 23.78
CA ASP A 129 -10.94 -8.14 24.60
C ASP A 129 -11.27 -6.79 25.25
N ARG A 130 -10.91 -6.65 26.52
CA ARG A 130 -11.25 -5.44 27.32
C ARG A 130 -10.77 -4.16 26.65
N ASP A 131 -9.60 -4.20 26.05
CA ASP A 131 -9.01 -3.08 25.32
C ASP A 131 -9.82 -2.69 24.09
N ILE A 132 -10.22 -3.66 23.27
CA ILE A 132 -11.04 -3.40 22.06
C ILE A 132 -12.43 -2.88 22.44
N VAL A 133 -13.01 -3.47 23.49
CA VAL A 133 -14.28 -2.97 24.04
C VAL A 133 -14.14 -1.54 24.56
N HIS A 134 -13.01 -1.21 25.22
CA HIS A 134 -12.73 0.15 25.69
C HIS A 134 -12.56 1.13 24.52
N LEU A 135 -11.82 0.76 23.50
CA LEU A 135 -11.63 1.58 22.29
C LEU A 135 -12.99 1.90 21.64
N ARG A 136 -13.84 0.90 21.39
CA ARG A 136 -15.18 1.14 20.82
C ARG A 136 -16.03 2.11 21.65
N LYS A 137 -15.88 2.11 22.99
CA LYS A 137 -16.63 3.01 23.89
C LYS A 137 -16.10 4.44 23.87
N THR A 138 -14.84 4.63 23.60
CA THR A 138 -14.14 5.91 23.82
C THR A 138 -13.57 6.53 22.55
N ARG A 139 -13.64 5.84 21.43
CA ARG A 139 -13.14 6.26 20.10
C ARG A 139 -14.17 5.98 19.03
N VAL A 140 -14.01 6.62 17.90
CA VAL A 140 -14.67 6.27 16.66
C VAL A 140 -13.61 5.95 15.60
N PHE A 141 -13.86 4.92 14.81
CA PHE A 141 -13.04 4.54 13.66
C PHE A 141 -13.84 4.79 12.39
N TYR A 142 -13.29 5.57 11.48
CA TYR A 142 -13.78 5.81 10.13
C TYR A 142 -12.86 5.08 9.18
N ILE A 143 -13.34 4.05 8.51
CA ILE A 143 -12.50 3.14 7.72
C ILE A 143 -12.99 3.09 6.29
N LEU A 144 -12.15 3.49 5.33
CA LEU A 144 -12.34 3.41 3.88
C LEU A 144 -11.41 2.31 3.33
N PRO A 145 -11.87 1.08 3.12
CA PRO A 145 -10.97 -0.02 2.74
C PRO A 145 -10.38 0.10 1.33
N ASN A 146 -11.06 0.80 0.42
CA ASN A 146 -10.62 0.96 -0.96
C ASN A 146 -10.95 2.36 -1.47
N MET A 147 -9.92 3.18 -1.66
CA MET A 147 -10.06 4.59 -2.06
C MET A 147 -10.20 4.76 -3.57
N ILE A 148 -9.53 3.92 -4.39
CA ILE A 148 -9.62 3.96 -5.87
C ILE A 148 -10.15 2.62 -6.41
N PRO A 149 -11.45 2.35 -6.22
CA PRO A 149 -12.03 1.03 -6.51
C PRO A 149 -11.97 0.65 -7.99
N ASP A 150 -11.96 1.62 -8.90
CA ASP A 150 -11.96 1.37 -10.34
C ASP A 150 -10.66 0.69 -10.79
N VAL A 151 -9.53 1.24 -10.37
CA VAL A 151 -8.21 0.73 -10.71
C VAL A 151 -7.88 -0.56 -9.95
N SER A 152 -8.35 -0.68 -8.70
CA SER A 152 -8.26 -1.94 -7.96
C SER A 152 -8.99 -3.07 -8.70
N GLU A 153 -10.16 -2.81 -9.29
CA GLU A 153 -10.87 -3.80 -10.09
C GLU A 153 -10.13 -4.13 -11.40
N LEU A 154 -9.51 -3.15 -12.05
CA LEU A 154 -8.65 -3.39 -13.20
C LEU A 154 -7.48 -4.31 -12.82
N HIS A 155 -6.84 -4.03 -11.68
CA HIS A 155 -5.77 -4.87 -11.14
C HIS A 155 -6.26 -6.30 -10.85
N HIS A 156 -7.45 -6.49 -10.34
CA HIS A 156 -8.01 -7.82 -10.06
C HIS A 156 -8.42 -8.60 -11.31
N LYS A 157 -8.96 -7.93 -12.33
CA LYS A 157 -9.66 -8.59 -13.45
C LYS A 157 -8.86 -8.71 -14.73
N THR A 158 -7.74 -8.01 -14.85
CA THR A 158 -6.93 -7.99 -16.08
C THR A 158 -5.51 -8.48 -15.83
N PRO A 159 -4.76 -8.88 -16.86
CA PRO A 159 -3.32 -9.19 -16.75
C PRO A 159 -2.49 -7.98 -16.34
N MET A 160 -2.97 -6.77 -16.57
CA MET A 160 -2.27 -5.52 -16.34
C MET A 160 -1.91 -5.29 -14.86
N ARG A 161 -0.77 -4.67 -14.63
CA ARG A 161 -0.43 -4.00 -13.38
C ARG A 161 -0.66 -2.51 -13.60
N PRO A 162 -1.86 -1.99 -13.27
CA PRO A 162 -2.17 -0.59 -13.51
C PRO A 162 -1.30 0.31 -12.64
N ARG A 163 -1.17 1.56 -13.07
CA ARG A 163 -0.45 2.60 -12.32
C ARG A 163 -1.25 3.02 -11.07
N ASP A 164 -0.56 3.64 -10.11
CA ASP A 164 -1.18 4.27 -8.95
C ASP A 164 -1.89 5.56 -9.40
N SER A 165 -3.11 5.41 -9.90
CA SER A 165 -3.87 6.51 -10.49
C SER A 165 -5.37 6.26 -10.39
N THR A 166 -6.18 7.30 -10.55
CA THR A 166 -7.61 7.16 -10.83
C THR A 166 -7.82 6.76 -12.30
N MET A 167 -8.99 6.26 -12.63
CA MET A 167 -9.37 5.92 -14.02
C MET A 167 -9.78 7.13 -14.88
N ARG A 168 -9.53 8.34 -14.39
CA ARG A 168 -9.75 9.53 -15.16
C ARG A 168 -8.75 9.59 -16.32
N PRO A 169 -9.21 9.66 -17.58
CA PRO A 169 -8.33 9.73 -18.75
C PRO A 169 -7.32 10.87 -18.65
N TRP A 170 -6.07 10.57 -18.98
CA TRP A 170 -4.97 11.50 -18.88
C TRP A 170 -3.99 11.29 -20.05
N ASP A 171 -3.59 12.38 -20.67
CA ASP A 171 -2.60 12.43 -21.75
C ASP A 171 -1.21 12.55 -21.10
N ASP A 172 -0.48 11.43 -20.97
CA ASP A 172 0.80 11.37 -20.27
C ASP A 172 1.98 11.86 -21.12
N ASP A 173 1.89 11.75 -22.44
CA ASP A 173 2.97 12.09 -23.36
C ASP A 173 2.77 13.45 -24.04
N GLY A 174 1.55 14.01 -24.02
CA GLY A 174 1.21 15.34 -24.53
C GLY A 174 0.86 15.36 -26.02
N ASP A 175 0.45 14.25 -26.61
CA ASP A 175 0.08 14.12 -28.02
C ASP A 175 -1.37 14.58 -28.30
N GLY A 176 -2.18 14.74 -27.25
CA GLY A 176 -3.58 15.19 -27.29
C GLY A 176 -4.61 14.07 -27.31
N LYS A 177 -4.20 12.83 -27.13
CA LYS A 177 -5.05 11.68 -26.84
C LYS A 177 -4.83 11.25 -25.38
N SER A 178 -5.51 10.23 -24.92
CA SER A 178 -5.41 9.73 -23.55
C SER A 178 -5.67 8.24 -23.53
N ASP A 179 -4.89 7.51 -22.72
CA ASP A 179 -5.07 6.08 -22.44
C ASP A 179 -4.96 5.20 -23.73
N GLU A 180 -4.16 5.57 -24.71
CA GLU A 180 -4.10 4.87 -26.01
C GLU A 180 -2.96 3.84 -26.11
N ASP A 181 -2.00 3.83 -25.21
CA ASP A 181 -0.90 2.88 -25.21
C ASP A 181 -0.70 2.22 -23.83
N GLY A 182 -1.48 1.18 -23.58
CA GLY A 182 -1.46 0.45 -22.34
C GLY A 182 -0.78 -0.92 -22.41
N PRO A 183 -0.34 -1.50 -21.27
CA PRO A 183 0.29 -2.80 -21.23
C PRO A 183 -0.60 -3.94 -21.72
N ASP A 184 -0.04 -4.82 -22.56
CA ASP A 184 -0.69 -6.01 -23.11
C ASP A 184 -0.07 -7.31 -22.59
N ASP A 185 -0.85 -8.36 -22.56
CA ASP A 185 -0.38 -9.74 -22.37
C ASP A 185 -0.15 -10.36 -23.76
N LEU A 186 1.06 -10.21 -24.29
CA LEU A 186 1.40 -10.63 -25.66
C LEU A 186 1.55 -12.15 -25.81
N ASN A 187 2.00 -12.83 -24.75
CA ASN A 187 2.25 -14.26 -24.78
C ASN A 187 1.05 -15.10 -24.30
N GLY A 188 -0.01 -14.46 -23.77
CA GLY A 188 -1.27 -15.08 -23.33
C GLY A 188 -1.16 -15.86 -22.02
N ASP A 189 -0.19 -15.53 -21.16
CA ASP A 189 0.03 -16.18 -19.89
C ASP A 189 -0.79 -15.57 -18.74
N ASN A 190 -1.61 -14.57 -19.05
CA ASN A 190 -2.44 -13.79 -18.12
C ASN A 190 -1.64 -12.89 -17.17
N GLN A 191 -0.46 -12.46 -17.59
CA GLN A 191 0.38 -11.48 -16.92
C GLN A 191 0.88 -10.48 -17.97
N ALA A 192 0.77 -9.19 -17.74
CA ALA A 192 1.52 -8.19 -18.49
C ALA A 192 2.80 -7.87 -17.70
N LEU A 193 3.90 -8.45 -18.10
CA LEU A 193 5.18 -8.42 -17.38
C LEU A 193 6.13 -7.36 -17.95
N GLN A 194 7.39 -7.72 -18.08
CA GLN A 194 8.41 -6.90 -18.70
C GLN A 194 8.96 -7.59 -19.94
N MET A 195 9.38 -6.78 -20.91
CA MET A 195 10.18 -7.24 -22.06
C MET A 195 11.60 -6.74 -21.94
N ARG A 196 12.56 -7.54 -22.39
CA ARG A 196 13.93 -7.10 -22.63
C ARG A 196 14.38 -7.49 -24.04
N ALA A 197 14.92 -6.51 -24.77
CA ALA A 197 15.44 -6.70 -26.11
C ALA A 197 16.93 -6.43 -26.15
N GLU A 198 17.71 -7.32 -26.80
CA GLU A 198 19.11 -7.05 -27.04
C GLU A 198 19.28 -5.86 -27.97
N ASN A 199 20.08 -4.88 -27.56
CA ASN A 199 20.28 -3.64 -28.30
C ASN A 199 21.64 -3.02 -27.96
N SER A 200 22.46 -2.71 -28.95
CA SER A 200 23.79 -2.11 -28.73
C SER A 200 23.78 -0.76 -28.01
N ALA A 201 22.66 -0.01 -28.10
CA ALA A 201 22.42 1.23 -27.35
C ALA A 201 21.69 0.99 -26.02
N GLY A 202 21.54 -0.27 -25.59
CA GLY A 202 20.88 -0.65 -24.35
C GLY A 202 21.59 -0.08 -23.12
N GLN A 203 20.79 0.27 -22.12
CA GLN A 203 21.24 0.86 -20.85
C GLN A 203 21.41 -0.20 -19.75
N TRP A 204 21.17 -1.46 -20.05
CA TRP A 204 21.14 -2.57 -19.11
C TRP A 204 22.05 -3.70 -19.54
N VAL A 205 22.60 -4.42 -18.56
CA VAL A 205 23.31 -5.68 -18.73
C VAL A 205 22.75 -6.72 -17.76
N LYS A 206 22.90 -8.01 -18.07
CA LYS A 206 22.57 -9.08 -17.13
C LYS A 206 23.44 -8.95 -15.87
N ASP A 207 22.81 -9.16 -14.71
CA ASP A 207 23.53 -9.12 -13.44
C ASP A 207 24.49 -10.30 -13.32
N GLU A 208 25.67 -10.08 -12.79
CA GLU A 208 26.72 -11.10 -12.67
C GLU A 208 26.39 -12.21 -11.67
N LYS A 209 25.49 -11.91 -10.70
CA LYS A 209 25.07 -12.87 -9.68
C LYS A 209 23.94 -13.77 -10.16
N ASP A 210 23.06 -13.23 -11.01
CA ASP A 210 21.91 -13.95 -11.57
C ASP A 210 21.45 -13.28 -12.87
N ASP A 211 21.55 -13.99 -13.99
CA ASP A 211 21.27 -13.49 -15.34
C ASP A 211 19.77 -13.24 -15.61
N ARG A 212 18.91 -13.66 -14.70
CA ARG A 212 17.49 -13.27 -14.70
C ARG A 212 17.31 -11.79 -14.38
N LEU A 213 18.25 -11.18 -13.66
CA LEU A 213 18.21 -9.77 -13.30
C LEU A 213 18.97 -8.90 -14.30
N LEU A 214 18.56 -7.65 -14.41
CA LEU A 214 19.25 -6.63 -15.15
C LEU A 214 19.76 -5.54 -14.19
N ARG A 215 21.00 -5.12 -14.39
CA ARG A 215 21.58 -3.95 -13.73
C ARG A 215 21.91 -2.84 -14.73
N PRO A 216 21.96 -1.57 -14.29
CA PRO A 216 22.41 -0.49 -15.13
C PRO A 216 23.81 -0.75 -15.70
N ARG A 217 23.98 -0.41 -16.99
CA ARG A 217 25.25 -0.52 -17.71
C ARG A 217 26.27 0.47 -17.15
N LYS A 218 27.50 -0.01 -16.93
CA LYS A 218 28.68 0.80 -16.61
C LYS A 218 29.53 1.03 -17.86
N PRO A 219 30.42 2.04 -17.88
CA PRO A 219 31.25 2.36 -19.05
C PRO A 219 32.19 1.22 -19.52
N ASP A 220 32.59 0.34 -18.62
CA ASP A 220 33.52 -0.77 -18.82
C ASP A 220 32.80 -2.13 -19.03
N ASP A 221 31.47 -2.15 -19.06
CA ASP A 221 30.73 -3.37 -19.35
C ASP A 221 30.88 -3.78 -20.82
N GLU A 222 31.05 -5.10 -21.03
CA GLU A 222 30.98 -5.73 -22.34
C GLU A 222 29.58 -6.27 -22.59
N GLY A 223 29.06 -6.19 -23.84
CA GLY A 223 27.74 -6.68 -24.20
C GLY A 223 27.54 -8.18 -24.01
N PRO A 224 26.32 -8.67 -24.14
CA PRO A 224 25.17 -8.00 -24.76
C PRO A 224 24.51 -6.96 -23.86
N PHE A 225 24.00 -5.87 -24.46
CA PHE A 225 23.26 -4.82 -23.80
C PHE A 225 21.78 -4.94 -24.10
N TYR A 226 20.94 -4.50 -23.16
CA TYR A 226 19.50 -4.64 -23.26
C TYR A 226 18.79 -3.30 -23.13
N LYS A 227 17.72 -3.11 -23.88
CA LYS A 227 16.61 -2.19 -23.55
C LYS A 227 15.55 -2.95 -22.80
N ARG A 228 14.83 -2.26 -21.94
CA ARG A 228 13.75 -2.80 -21.11
C ARG A 228 12.48 -2.04 -21.39
N TYR A 229 11.36 -2.73 -21.50
CA TYR A 229 10.04 -2.23 -21.80
C TYR A 229 9.02 -2.90 -20.88
N SER A 230 7.83 -2.32 -20.72
CA SER A 230 6.66 -3.08 -20.28
C SER A 230 6.23 -4.02 -21.39
N GLU A 231 5.57 -5.12 -21.08
CA GLU A 231 5.01 -6.02 -22.07
C GLU A 231 3.83 -5.35 -22.77
N GLY A 232 3.86 -5.32 -24.11
CA GLY A 232 2.85 -4.73 -24.97
C GLY A 232 3.42 -4.21 -26.28
N ASN A 233 2.59 -3.62 -27.10
CA ASN A 233 2.93 -3.03 -28.37
C ASN A 233 3.19 -1.52 -28.20
N ASP A 234 3.60 -0.88 -29.28
CA ASP A 234 3.63 0.56 -29.49
C ASP A 234 2.34 0.85 -30.29
N ASP A 235 1.23 1.11 -29.59
CA ASP A 235 -0.10 1.14 -30.19
C ASP A 235 -0.40 2.47 -30.91
N ASP A 236 0.27 3.55 -30.53
CA ASP A 236 0.16 4.86 -31.14
C ASP A 236 1.24 5.14 -32.22
N GLY A 237 2.33 4.37 -32.21
CA GLY A 237 3.41 4.42 -33.20
C GLY A 237 4.45 5.50 -32.96
N ASP A 238 4.62 5.98 -31.74
CA ASP A 238 5.59 7.03 -31.36
C ASP A 238 7.00 6.48 -31.07
N GLY A 239 7.14 5.16 -30.97
CA GLY A 239 8.40 4.44 -30.73
C GLY A 239 8.72 4.23 -29.26
N LYS A 240 7.82 4.60 -28.33
CA LYS A 240 7.81 4.15 -26.95
C LYS A 240 6.88 2.94 -26.82
N TYR A 241 6.68 2.43 -25.63
CA TYR A 241 5.89 1.22 -25.41
C TYR A 241 5.19 1.34 -24.05
N ASN A 242 3.88 1.36 -24.05
CA ASN A 242 3.04 1.35 -22.85
C ASN A 242 3.30 2.53 -21.90
N GLU A 243 3.49 3.73 -22.42
CA GLU A 243 3.71 4.92 -21.59
C GLU A 243 2.41 5.63 -21.23
N ASP A 244 1.32 5.44 -21.98
CA ASP A 244 0.01 6.07 -21.76
C ASP A 244 -1.10 5.05 -21.50
N GLY A 245 -0.92 4.29 -20.42
CA GLY A 245 -1.92 3.34 -19.95
C GLY A 245 -3.05 4.00 -19.17
N PRO A 246 -4.13 3.24 -18.87
CA PRO A 246 -5.36 3.78 -18.30
C PRO A 246 -5.15 4.65 -17.06
N GLY A 247 -5.71 5.86 -17.05
CA GLY A 247 -5.60 6.87 -16.00
C GLY A 247 -4.23 7.53 -15.93
N GLY A 248 -3.91 8.31 -14.93
CA GLY A 248 -2.59 8.96 -14.83
C GLY A 248 -2.44 9.90 -13.64
N ILE A 249 -3.53 10.25 -12.96
CA ILE A 249 -3.49 11.12 -11.79
C ILE A 249 -3.49 10.27 -10.52
N ASP A 250 -2.40 10.38 -9.77
CA ASP A 250 -2.18 9.69 -8.51
C ASP A 250 -2.85 10.45 -7.37
N PRO A 251 -3.86 9.89 -6.69
CA PRO A 251 -4.50 10.56 -5.56
C PRO A 251 -3.53 10.90 -4.43
N ASN A 252 -2.48 10.09 -4.25
CA ASN A 252 -1.43 10.32 -3.27
C ASN A 252 -0.34 11.32 -3.74
N ARG A 253 -0.59 12.03 -4.84
CA ARG A 253 0.15 13.22 -5.33
C ARG A 253 -0.78 14.43 -5.52
N ASN A 254 -2.05 14.27 -5.21
CA ASN A 254 -3.08 15.29 -5.50
C ASN A 254 -3.65 15.96 -4.23
N TYR A 255 -3.17 15.61 -3.01
CA TYR A 255 -3.54 16.32 -1.77
C TYR A 255 -3.07 17.78 -1.81
N PRO A 256 -3.86 18.73 -1.25
CA PRO A 256 -3.49 20.15 -1.26
C PRO A 256 -2.24 20.51 -0.46
N GLY A 257 -1.89 19.71 0.58
CA GLY A 257 -0.68 19.95 1.38
C GLY A 257 0.59 19.71 0.56
N ASN A 258 1.47 20.72 0.48
CA ASN A 258 2.74 20.66 -0.28
C ASN A 258 2.57 20.18 -1.75
N TRP A 259 1.44 20.50 -2.37
CA TRP A 259 1.18 20.11 -3.76
C TRP A 259 2.10 20.86 -4.74
N SER A 260 2.51 20.17 -5.82
CA SER A 260 3.35 20.75 -6.87
C SER A 260 2.93 20.25 -8.25
N LEU A 261 2.65 21.16 -9.18
CA LEU A 261 2.38 20.83 -10.58
C LEU A 261 3.56 20.11 -11.27
N LYS A 262 4.76 20.21 -10.73
CA LYS A 262 5.94 19.53 -11.28
C LYS A 262 6.04 18.05 -10.85
N GLN A 263 5.25 17.64 -9.89
CA GLN A 263 5.17 16.26 -9.46
C GLN A 263 4.39 15.45 -10.51
N ARG A 264 4.99 14.37 -11.03
CA ARG A 264 4.28 13.45 -11.92
C ARG A 264 3.05 12.88 -11.19
N GLY A 265 1.92 12.78 -11.87
CA GLY A 265 0.68 12.29 -11.31
C GLY A 265 -0.07 13.30 -10.42
N SER A 266 0.41 14.54 -10.25
CA SER A 266 -0.20 15.53 -9.34
C SER A 266 -1.56 16.08 -9.80
N GLY A 267 -1.94 15.85 -11.05
CA GLY A 267 -3.15 16.39 -11.65
C GLY A 267 -3.07 17.90 -11.96
N PRO A 268 -4.12 18.49 -12.57
CA PRO A 268 -4.12 19.87 -13.01
C PRO A 268 -4.21 20.89 -11.86
N PHE A 269 -4.73 20.48 -10.70
CA PHE A 269 -4.82 21.27 -9.47
C PHE A 269 -5.01 20.36 -8.27
N PRO A 270 -4.67 20.80 -7.05
CA PRO A 270 -4.83 19.97 -5.85
C PRO A 270 -6.30 19.62 -5.60
N GLY A 271 -6.59 18.37 -5.29
CA GLY A 271 -7.96 17.88 -5.11
C GLY A 271 -8.75 17.81 -6.42
N SER A 272 -8.09 17.65 -7.57
CA SER A 272 -8.77 17.48 -8.86
C SER A 272 -9.51 16.15 -8.97
N GLU A 273 -9.06 15.11 -8.29
CA GLU A 273 -9.63 13.78 -8.37
C GLU A 273 -10.89 13.64 -7.52
N PHE A 274 -11.91 12.99 -8.09
CA PHE A 274 -13.23 12.85 -7.44
C PHE A 274 -13.12 12.07 -6.13
N GLU A 275 -12.37 10.98 -6.15
CA GLU A 275 -12.17 10.08 -5.02
C GLU A 275 -11.49 10.83 -3.86
N LEU A 276 -10.40 11.53 -4.16
CA LEU A 276 -9.71 12.34 -3.15
C LEU A 276 -10.58 13.48 -2.60
N ARG A 277 -11.28 14.20 -3.48
CA ARG A 277 -12.16 15.29 -3.04
C ARG A 277 -13.23 14.79 -2.07
N THR A 278 -13.80 13.64 -2.38
CA THR A 278 -14.79 12.98 -1.52
C THR A 278 -14.20 12.65 -0.14
N VAL A 279 -12.97 12.16 -0.09
CA VAL A 279 -12.26 11.91 1.18
C VAL A 279 -12.01 13.19 1.94
N LEU A 280 -11.52 14.24 1.26
CA LEU A 280 -11.26 15.54 1.90
C LEU A 280 -12.54 16.18 2.46
N ASP A 281 -13.66 16.10 1.73
CA ASP A 281 -14.95 16.58 2.18
C ASP A 281 -15.44 15.82 3.43
N PHE A 282 -15.24 14.50 3.46
CA PHE A 282 -15.56 13.69 4.64
C PHE A 282 -14.70 14.07 5.84
N ILE A 283 -13.38 14.19 5.68
CA ILE A 283 -12.46 14.59 6.75
C ILE A 283 -12.82 15.99 7.29
N TYR A 284 -13.10 16.93 6.40
CA TYR A 284 -13.52 18.28 6.76
C TYR A 284 -14.82 18.29 7.58
N ALA A 285 -15.78 17.43 7.25
CA ALA A 285 -17.03 17.27 7.97
C ALA A 285 -16.87 16.57 9.35
N HIS A 286 -15.72 15.92 9.60
CA HIS A 286 -15.46 15.17 10.84
C HIS A 286 -14.24 15.71 11.59
N PRO A 287 -14.31 16.94 12.16
CA PRO A 287 -13.18 17.60 12.84
C PRO A 287 -12.72 16.89 14.12
N ASN A 288 -13.42 15.85 14.56
CA ASN A 288 -13.01 14.97 15.65
C ASN A 288 -11.95 13.93 15.25
N ILE A 289 -11.61 13.82 13.97
CA ILE A 289 -10.51 12.94 13.50
C ILE A 289 -9.19 13.54 13.98
N ALA A 290 -8.48 12.83 14.84
CA ALA A 290 -7.26 13.27 15.48
C ALA A 290 -6.00 12.50 15.04
N ALA A 291 -6.20 11.34 14.40
CA ALA A 291 -5.11 10.50 13.89
C ALA A 291 -5.55 9.78 12.61
N SER A 292 -4.60 9.50 11.73
CA SER A 292 -4.85 8.71 10.51
C SER A 292 -3.76 7.67 10.25
N GLN A 293 -4.17 6.61 9.56
CA GLN A 293 -3.31 5.57 9.01
C GLN A 293 -3.64 5.40 7.53
N HIS A 294 -2.66 5.62 6.67
CA HIS A 294 -2.71 5.40 5.25
C HIS A 294 -1.96 4.10 4.95
N LEU A 295 -2.68 3.11 4.44
CA LEU A 295 -2.14 1.76 4.26
C LEU A 295 -1.61 1.62 2.85
N HIS A 296 -0.31 1.33 2.74
CA HIS A 296 0.46 1.16 1.52
C HIS A 296 1.21 -0.17 1.51
N SER A 297 1.88 -0.51 0.45
CA SER A 297 2.80 -1.62 0.22
C SER A 297 3.75 -1.26 -0.93
N SER A 298 5.01 -1.59 -0.87
CA SER A 298 5.75 -2.51 -0.03
C SER A 298 7.00 -1.83 0.56
N GLY A 299 7.60 -2.48 1.53
CA GLY A 299 8.87 -1.97 2.10
C GLY A 299 9.15 -2.46 3.51
N GLY A 300 8.10 -2.77 4.27
CA GLY A 300 8.21 -3.04 5.70
C GLY A 300 8.70 -1.79 6.46
N VAL A 301 8.05 -0.65 6.21
CA VAL A 301 8.46 0.65 6.74
C VAL A 301 7.27 1.38 7.34
N ILE A 302 7.51 2.10 8.44
CA ILE A 302 6.55 3.07 9.00
C ILE A 302 6.98 4.46 8.54
N LEU A 303 6.12 5.13 7.78
CA LEU A 303 6.35 6.46 7.26
C LEU A 303 5.54 7.51 8.03
N ARG A 304 6.10 8.72 8.13
CA ARG A 304 5.52 9.91 8.73
C ARG A 304 5.87 11.16 7.92
N PRO A 305 5.23 12.31 8.16
CA PRO A 305 5.70 13.59 7.63
C PRO A 305 7.14 13.92 8.12
N PRO A 306 7.90 14.77 7.41
CA PRO A 306 7.51 15.41 6.15
C PRO A 306 7.80 14.54 4.94
N SER A 307 7.06 14.80 3.86
CA SER A 307 7.29 14.19 2.55
C SER A 307 8.17 15.05 1.64
N VAL A 308 8.38 16.31 2.01
CA VAL A 308 9.14 17.29 1.21
C VAL A 308 10.13 18.05 2.10
N PRO A 309 11.22 18.59 1.52
CA PRO A 309 12.25 19.30 2.29
C PRO A 309 11.80 20.65 2.88
N GLU A 310 10.77 21.27 2.32
CA GLU A 310 10.27 22.58 2.74
C GLU A 310 9.45 22.52 4.02
N MET A 311 8.89 21.34 4.34
CA MET A 311 8.05 21.16 5.53
C MET A 311 8.89 20.89 6.78
N VAL A 312 8.66 21.64 7.84
CA VAL A 312 9.31 21.47 9.15
C VAL A 312 8.29 21.19 10.22
N LEU A 313 8.39 20.03 10.87
CA LEU A 313 7.56 19.70 12.02
C LEU A 313 8.01 20.45 13.29
N PRO A 314 7.08 20.92 14.13
CA PRO A 314 7.39 21.33 15.49
C PRO A 314 8.10 20.23 16.26
N ASN A 315 9.03 20.59 17.14
CA ASN A 315 9.80 19.61 17.92
C ASN A 315 8.92 18.68 18.76
N SER A 316 7.83 19.21 19.34
CA SER A 316 6.86 18.40 20.10
C SER A 316 6.23 17.30 19.27
N ASP A 317 5.85 17.64 18.05
CA ASP A 317 5.16 16.70 17.17
C ASP A 317 6.12 15.66 16.61
N LEU A 318 7.35 16.08 16.29
CA LEU A 318 8.40 15.13 15.90
C LEU A 318 8.71 14.12 17.00
N GLN A 319 8.83 14.59 18.27
CA GLN A 319 9.03 13.68 19.42
C GLN A 319 7.89 12.68 19.54
N LEU A 320 6.65 13.12 19.34
CA LEU A 320 5.48 12.26 19.39
C LEU A 320 5.52 11.22 18.26
N TYR A 321 5.82 11.65 17.01
CA TYR A 321 5.99 10.74 15.88
C TYR A 321 7.09 9.69 16.15
N VAL A 322 8.24 10.10 16.64
CA VAL A 322 9.35 9.18 16.95
C VAL A 322 8.95 8.18 18.02
N ALA A 323 8.31 8.63 19.11
CA ALA A 323 7.87 7.73 20.20
C ALA A 323 6.80 6.72 19.73
N LEU A 324 5.87 7.15 18.88
CA LEU A 324 4.87 6.24 18.29
C LEU A 324 5.50 5.29 17.28
N SER A 325 6.44 5.76 16.46
CA SER A 325 7.19 4.95 15.51
C SER A 325 8.00 3.85 16.19
N GLU A 326 8.66 4.15 17.33
CA GLU A 326 9.42 3.16 18.10
C GLU A 326 8.51 2.03 18.59
N ARG A 327 7.34 2.38 19.13
CA ARG A 327 6.32 1.39 19.51
C ARG A 327 5.81 0.62 18.32
N GLY A 328 5.58 1.32 17.19
CA GLY A 328 5.16 0.71 15.93
C GLY A 328 6.14 -0.34 15.44
N LEU A 329 7.44 -0.04 15.42
CA LEU A 329 8.48 -1.00 15.09
C LEU A 329 8.47 -2.21 16.03
N GLY A 330 8.21 -2.00 17.33
CA GLY A 330 8.06 -3.10 18.29
C GLY A 330 6.90 -4.04 17.97
N ILE A 331 5.83 -3.53 17.38
CA ILE A 331 4.61 -4.27 17.02
C ILE A 331 4.73 -4.92 15.65
N THR A 332 5.13 -4.14 14.64
CA THR A 332 5.16 -4.59 13.24
C THR A 332 6.38 -5.46 12.93
N GLU A 333 7.42 -5.37 13.76
CA GLU A 333 8.75 -5.97 13.51
C GLU A 333 9.41 -5.47 12.22
N TYR A 334 8.96 -4.33 11.68
CA TYR A 334 9.54 -3.70 10.51
C TYR A 334 10.96 -3.22 10.76
N GLY A 335 11.72 -3.09 9.68
CA GLY A 335 13.14 -2.73 9.75
C GLY A 335 13.41 -1.24 9.91
N LEU A 336 12.45 -0.37 9.58
CA LEU A 336 12.64 1.07 9.45
C LEU A 336 11.39 1.86 9.84
N ALA A 337 11.59 3.00 10.50
CA ALA A 337 10.59 4.05 10.62
C ALA A 337 11.27 5.40 10.37
N THR A 338 10.68 6.20 9.46
CA THR A 338 11.31 7.43 8.99
C THR A 338 10.29 8.41 8.43
N SER A 339 10.72 9.63 8.06
CA SER A 339 9.91 10.48 7.20
C SER A 339 9.96 10.01 5.74
N VAL A 340 8.93 10.33 4.96
CA VAL A 340 8.92 10.02 3.53
C VAL A 340 10.14 10.59 2.83
N TYR A 341 10.44 11.88 3.08
CA TYR A 341 11.59 12.55 2.49
C TYR A 341 12.94 11.84 2.75
N GLN A 342 13.09 11.19 3.93
CA GLN A 342 14.31 10.52 4.35
C GLN A 342 14.32 9.02 4.07
N TRP A 343 13.32 8.49 3.42
CA TRP A 343 13.16 7.04 3.26
C TRP A 343 14.40 6.36 2.66
N ASN A 344 14.96 6.96 1.62
CA ASN A 344 16.14 6.41 0.92
C ASN A 344 17.48 6.78 1.58
N PHE A 345 17.47 7.55 2.67
CA PHE A 345 18.72 7.92 3.33
C PHE A 345 19.40 6.71 3.96
N PRO A 346 20.76 6.64 3.89
CA PRO A 346 21.49 5.56 4.55
C PRO A 346 21.19 5.52 6.05
N ARG A 347 20.97 4.32 6.56
CA ARG A 347 20.64 4.09 7.97
C ARG A 347 21.78 4.59 8.86
N GLY A 348 21.45 5.30 9.93
CA GLY A 348 22.41 5.79 10.90
C GLY A 348 23.35 6.90 10.42
N SER A 349 23.13 7.50 9.27
CA SER A 349 23.91 8.67 8.83
C SER A 349 23.61 9.88 9.71
N LYS A 350 24.62 10.41 10.40
CA LYS A 350 24.48 11.55 11.35
C LYS A 350 23.89 12.82 10.71
N ASN A 351 24.06 13.00 9.42
CA ASN A 351 23.58 14.18 8.70
C ASN A 351 22.28 13.95 7.94
N LYS A 352 21.83 12.69 7.89
CA LYS A 352 20.72 12.24 7.05
C LYS A 352 19.88 11.27 7.86
N GLY A 353 18.80 11.64 8.41
CA GLY A 353 17.94 10.71 9.09
C GLY A 353 17.64 11.02 10.55
N LYS A 354 17.68 12.29 10.93
CA LYS A 354 17.20 12.73 12.25
C LYS A 354 15.78 12.23 12.49
N GLY A 355 15.57 11.55 13.63
CA GLY A 355 14.30 10.89 13.93
C GLY A 355 14.03 9.63 13.12
N GLN A 356 14.98 9.12 12.34
CA GLN A 356 14.92 7.80 11.73
C GLN A 356 15.21 6.73 12.77
N LEU A 357 14.39 5.70 12.78
CA LEU A 357 14.56 4.52 13.64
C LEU A 357 14.77 3.28 12.74
N TRP A 358 15.71 2.41 13.10
CA TRP A 358 15.97 1.18 12.37
C TRP A 358 16.30 0.02 13.29
N ARG A 359 16.12 -1.22 12.83
CA ARG A 359 16.61 -2.41 13.52
C ARG A 359 18.04 -2.70 13.10
N ASP A 360 18.91 -2.96 14.07
CA ASP A 360 20.24 -3.47 13.79
C ASP A 360 20.23 -4.99 13.55
N SER A 361 21.39 -5.57 13.23
CA SER A 361 21.56 -7.01 12.96
C SER A 361 21.24 -7.92 14.17
N LYS A 362 21.08 -7.34 15.39
CA LYS A 362 20.66 -8.07 16.59
C LYS A 362 19.17 -7.95 16.86
N GLY A 363 18.45 -7.17 16.02
CA GLY A 363 17.03 -6.89 16.19
C GLY A 363 16.73 -5.72 17.14
N ASP A 364 17.76 -5.05 17.70
CA ASP A 364 17.57 -3.89 18.57
C ASP A 364 17.14 -2.66 17.76
N ILE A 365 16.18 -1.89 18.28
CA ILE A 365 15.80 -0.60 17.69
C ILE A 365 16.87 0.43 18.04
N LYS A 366 17.43 1.05 17.00
CA LYS A 366 18.37 2.17 17.07
C LYS A 366 17.70 3.41 16.47
N GLY A 367 18.18 4.57 16.87
CA GLY A 367 17.67 5.84 16.33
C GLY A 367 18.70 6.94 16.45
N LEU A 368 18.53 7.98 15.64
CA LEU A 368 19.22 9.24 15.82
C LEU A 368 18.30 10.15 16.61
N ASP A 369 18.86 10.74 17.68
CA ASP A 369 18.14 11.77 18.42
C ASP A 369 17.75 12.90 17.46
N PRO A 370 16.46 13.21 17.31
CA PRO A 370 16.00 14.26 16.44
C PRO A 370 16.54 15.65 16.86
N PHE A 371 17.08 15.77 18.09
CA PHE A 371 17.53 17.02 18.69
C PHE A 371 19.05 17.07 18.93
N ASP A 372 19.78 15.98 18.68
CA ASP A 372 21.22 15.97 18.86
C ASP A 372 21.92 16.81 17.77
N GLY A 373 22.45 17.94 18.18
CA GLY A 373 23.30 18.83 17.39
C GLY A 373 22.59 19.76 16.42
N GLY A 374 22.15 20.91 16.89
CA GLY A 374 21.90 22.22 16.26
C GLY A 374 22.01 22.47 14.76
N GLY A 375 21.91 21.48 13.91
CA GLY A 375 21.88 21.61 12.45
C GLY A 375 20.47 21.57 11.90
N ASN A 376 20.25 22.22 10.78
CA ASN A 376 19.00 22.15 10.05
C ASN A 376 18.57 20.69 9.90
N TYR A 377 17.30 20.42 10.14
CA TYR A 377 16.63 19.13 10.07
C TYR A 377 16.83 18.40 8.73
N TYR A 378 17.19 19.13 7.72
CA TYR A 378 17.49 18.70 6.37
C TYR A 378 19.00 18.67 6.17
N GLY A 379 19.52 17.57 5.69
CA GLY A 379 20.91 17.46 5.21
C GLY A 379 21.23 18.59 4.23
N SER A 380 22.49 18.86 4.00
CA SER A 380 22.86 19.88 3.01
C SER A 380 22.26 19.53 1.65
N PHE A 381 21.94 20.52 0.82
CA PHE A 381 21.43 20.34 -0.55
C PHE A 381 22.28 19.42 -1.44
N THR A 382 23.45 19.03 -1.00
CA THR A 382 24.33 18.06 -1.68
C THR A 382 23.86 16.60 -1.58
N ASP A 383 22.85 16.32 -0.74
CA ASP A 383 22.38 14.97 -0.46
C ASP A 383 21.02 14.65 -1.15
N LEU A 384 20.64 15.47 -2.14
CA LEU A 384 19.37 15.35 -2.87
C LEU A 384 19.24 14.07 -3.70
N GLU A 385 20.35 13.43 -4.07
CA GLU A 385 20.32 12.19 -4.86
C GLU A 385 19.69 11.02 -4.10
N ASP A 386 19.72 11.06 -2.76
CA ASP A 386 19.16 10.01 -1.91
C ASP A 386 17.76 10.37 -1.35
N ALA A 387 17.26 11.58 -1.60
CA ALA A 387 15.99 12.04 -1.04
C ALA A 387 14.82 11.59 -1.91
N TYR A 388 13.73 11.18 -1.24
CA TYR A 388 12.46 10.87 -1.88
C TYR A 388 11.45 11.99 -1.57
N ALA A 389 11.42 13.03 -2.40
CA ALA A 389 10.45 14.10 -2.26
C ALA A 389 9.12 13.69 -2.93
N ALA A 390 8.04 13.61 -2.15
CA ALA A 390 6.70 13.30 -2.62
C ALA A 390 5.75 14.46 -2.32
N TYR A 391 5.52 15.29 -3.32
CA TYR A 391 4.63 16.45 -3.21
C TYR A 391 3.17 16.03 -3.35
N GLY A 392 2.27 16.63 -2.57
CA GLY A 392 0.83 16.38 -2.62
C GLY A 392 0.42 15.03 -2.05
N GLY A 393 1.21 14.45 -1.16
CA GLY A 393 0.91 13.18 -0.49
C GLY A 393 -0.05 13.31 0.69
N SER A 394 -0.68 12.20 1.05
CA SER A 394 -1.67 12.10 2.12
C SER A 394 -1.15 12.53 3.49
N LEU A 395 0.09 12.16 3.84
CA LEU A 395 0.68 12.45 5.15
C LEU A 395 0.79 13.95 5.42
N ASP A 396 1.38 14.68 4.45
CA ASP A 396 1.53 16.13 4.57
C ASP A 396 0.16 16.83 4.46
N GLY A 397 -0.73 16.32 3.59
CA GLY A 397 -2.08 16.85 3.44
C GLY A 397 -2.90 16.76 4.72
N MET A 398 -2.91 15.60 5.38
CA MET A 398 -3.62 15.41 6.64
C MET A 398 -3.04 16.25 7.77
N TYR A 399 -1.72 16.33 7.86
CA TYR A 399 -1.06 17.08 8.92
C TYR A 399 -1.23 18.60 8.74
N GLU A 400 -0.95 19.15 7.54
CA GLU A 400 -0.97 20.59 7.29
C GLU A 400 -2.37 21.20 7.26
N LEU A 401 -3.33 20.49 6.62
CA LEU A 401 -4.67 21.04 6.46
C LEU A 401 -5.55 20.84 7.70
N PHE A 402 -5.37 19.73 8.41
CA PHE A 402 -6.30 19.32 9.45
C PHE A 402 -5.65 19.14 10.82
N GLY A 403 -4.32 19.21 10.94
CA GLY A 403 -3.60 18.94 12.19
C GLY A 403 -3.68 17.48 12.65
N ILE A 404 -3.96 16.55 11.73
CA ILE A 404 -4.10 15.13 12.01
C ILE A 404 -2.74 14.48 12.06
N LEU A 405 -2.45 13.70 13.12
CA LEU A 405 -1.24 12.90 13.23
C LEU A 405 -1.32 11.68 12.31
N ALA A 406 -0.73 11.82 11.12
CA ALA A 406 -0.80 10.84 10.04
C ALA A 406 0.42 9.92 10.01
N PHE A 407 0.19 8.63 9.80
CA PHE A 407 1.20 7.64 9.45
C PHE A 407 0.83 6.94 8.15
N ALA A 408 1.83 6.48 7.40
CA ALA A 408 1.65 5.50 6.35
C ALA A 408 2.50 4.26 6.65
N ASN A 409 1.92 3.09 6.42
CA ASN A 409 2.64 1.83 6.55
C ASN A 409 2.87 1.24 5.18
N GLU A 410 4.12 1.15 4.77
CA GLU A 410 4.55 0.33 3.64
C GLU A 410 4.58 -1.13 4.10
N ILE A 411 3.44 -1.79 3.98
CA ILE A 411 3.21 -3.12 4.50
C ILE A 411 4.03 -4.12 3.72
N TYR A 412 4.59 -5.13 4.43
CA TYR A 412 5.32 -6.22 3.85
C TYR A 412 6.64 -5.83 3.16
N ARG A 413 7.64 -6.65 3.32
CA ARG A 413 8.91 -6.59 2.58
C ARG A 413 9.21 -7.95 2.00
N PHE A 414 9.20 -8.03 0.67
CA PHE A 414 9.56 -9.25 -0.02
C PHE A 414 11.07 -9.49 0.04
N GLY A 415 11.48 -10.64 0.58
CA GLY A 415 12.88 -11.03 0.68
C GLY A 415 13.48 -10.93 2.08
N GLU A 416 14.71 -11.39 2.20
CA GLU A 416 15.52 -11.37 3.42
C GLU A 416 16.81 -10.60 3.15
N ASP A 417 17.20 -9.71 4.07
CA ASP A 417 18.49 -9.01 4.05
C ASP A 417 19.59 -9.99 4.48
N LEU A 418 20.22 -10.64 3.51
CA LEU A 418 21.17 -11.73 3.76
C LEU A 418 22.58 -11.24 4.09
N ASP A 419 22.97 -10.07 3.60
CA ASP A 419 24.29 -9.48 3.84
C ASP A 419 24.28 -8.45 5.00
N ASN A 420 23.12 -8.17 5.58
CA ASN A 420 22.90 -7.26 6.69
C ASN A 420 23.30 -5.79 6.38
N ASP A 421 23.18 -5.37 5.15
CA ASP A 421 23.41 -3.98 4.75
C ASP A 421 22.20 -3.07 5.08
N GLY A 422 21.09 -3.67 5.48
CA GLY A 422 19.85 -3.01 5.86
C GLY A 422 18.85 -2.87 4.71
N ARG A 423 19.16 -3.36 3.52
CA ARG A 423 18.29 -3.37 2.34
C ARG A 423 18.04 -4.81 1.91
N VAL A 424 17.07 -5.01 1.05
CA VAL A 424 16.88 -6.28 0.35
C VAL A 424 17.09 -6.00 -1.14
N SER A 425 18.21 -6.47 -1.68
CA SER A 425 18.54 -6.33 -3.09
C SER A 425 17.66 -7.23 -3.96
N GLN A 426 17.52 -6.93 -5.25
CA GLN A 426 16.81 -7.80 -6.19
C GLN A 426 17.37 -9.22 -6.23
N SER A 427 18.69 -9.38 -6.07
CA SER A 427 19.32 -10.71 -5.98
C SER A 427 18.89 -11.50 -4.74
N GLU A 428 18.71 -10.83 -3.61
CA GLU A 428 18.18 -11.44 -2.38
C GLU A 428 16.70 -11.76 -2.49
N GLN A 429 15.92 -10.88 -3.11
CA GLN A 429 14.53 -11.14 -3.45
C GLN A 429 14.36 -12.39 -4.33
N LEU A 430 15.22 -12.52 -5.35
CA LEU A 430 15.17 -13.68 -6.23
C LEU A 430 15.59 -14.97 -5.50
N GLN A 431 16.61 -14.91 -4.64
CA GLN A 431 16.97 -16.04 -3.77
C GLN A 431 15.82 -16.42 -2.82
N TYR A 432 15.11 -15.44 -2.27
CA TYR A 432 13.95 -15.68 -1.43
C TYR A 432 12.81 -16.34 -2.23
N ASN A 433 12.53 -15.83 -3.45
CA ASN A 433 11.58 -16.43 -4.37
C ASN A 433 11.90 -17.91 -4.61
N ASP A 434 13.14 -18.23 -4.95
CA ASP A 434 13.54 -19.59 -5.28
C ASP A 434 13.48 -20.53 -4.06
N LYS A 435 13.93 -20.07 -2.89
CA LYS A 435 14.08 -20.91 -1.70
C LYS A 435 12.81 -21.01 -0.86
N LYS A 436 12.01 -19.94 -0.80
CA LYS A 436 10.84 -19.85 0.09
C LYS A 436 9.50 -19.84 -0.63
N MET A 437 9.48 -19.32 -1.88
CA MET A 437 8.27 -19.19 -2.67
C MET A 437 8.19 -20.21 -3.82
N ASN A 438 9.11 -21.17 -3.89
CA ASN A 438 9.20 -22.21 -4.93
C ASN A 438 9.23 -21.64 -6.36
N GLY A 439 9.81 -20.45 -6.55
CA GLY A 439 9.87 -19.79 -7.85
C GLY A 439 8.56 -19.11 -8.30
N ASN A 440 7.54 -19.06 -7.46
CA ASN A 440 6.18 -18.68 -7.87
C ASN A 440 5.98 -17.18 -8.14
N VAL A 441 6.90 -16.31 -7.69
CA VAL A 441 6.74 -14.83 -7.75
C VAL A 441 7.51 -14.21 -8.91
N PHE A 442 8.41 -14.95 -9.54
CA PHE A 442 9.18 -14.51 -10.70
C PHE A 442 8.96 -15.44 -11.88
N GLN A 443 8.65 -14.87 -13.05
CA GLN A 443 8.58 -15.60 -14.32
C GLN A 443 9.95 -15.56 -14.98
N ASN A 444 10.49 -16.73 -15.31
CA ASN A 444 11.72 -16.80 -16.11
C ASN A 444 11.49 -16.21 -17.49
N TRP A 445 12.54 -15.59 -18.03
CA TRP A 445 12.50 -14.99 -19.35
C TRP A 445 12.29 -16.02 -20.44
N GLU A 446 11.31 -15.79 -21.33
CA GLU A 446 10.97 -16.62 -22.46
C GLU A 446 11.08 -15.83 -23.76
N GLU A 447 11.67 -16.45 -24.80
CA GLU A 447 11.78 -15.80 -26.12
C GLU A 447 10.40 -15.57 -26.73
N PHE A 448 10.21 -14.38 -27.30
CA PHE A 448 9.01 -13.99 -28.01
C PHE A 448 9.38 -13.19 -29.28
N ASP A 449 8.69 -13.46 -30.40
CA ASP A 449 8.88 -12.72 -31.65
C ASP A 449 7.93 -11.52 -31.68
N HIS A 450 8.42 -10.37 -31.22
CA HIS A 450 7.64 -9.13 -31.15
C HIS A 450 7.52 -8.47 -32.54
N PRO A 451 6.32 -7.96 -32.93
CA PRO A 451 6.06 -7.50 -34.30
C PRO A 451 6.96 -6.35 -34.76
N THR A 452 7.39 -5.46 -33.88
CA THR A 452 8.20 -4.27 -34.20
C THR A 452 9.63 -4.37 -33.65
N LEU A 453 9.85 -4.96 -32.48
CA LEU A 453 11.18 -5.09 -31.83
C LEU A 453 11.97 -6.32 -32.30
N GLY A 454 11.32 -7.26 -33.01
CA GLY A 454 11.92 -8.55 -33.37
C GLY A 454 11.99 -9.48 -32.16
N LYS A 455 13.13 -10.14 -31.96
CA LYS A 455 13.29 -11.05 -30.81
C LYS A 455 13.42 -10.28 -29.49
N VAL A 456 12.52 -10.57 -28.56
CA VAL A 456 12.54 -10.10 -27.18
C VAL A 456 12.46 -11.30 -26.24
N GLU A 457 12.73 -11.08 -24.97
CA GLU A 457 12.40 -12.03 -23.90
C GLU A 457 11.34 -11.38 -22.99
N ILE A 458 10.25 -12.12 -22.67
CA ILE A 458 9.17 -11.70 -21.75
C ILE A 458 9.36 -12.43 -20.43
N GLY A 459 9.23 -11.72 -19.30
CA GLY A 459 9.41 -12.28 -17.97
C GLY A 459 9.49 -11.21 -16.87
N GLY A 460 9.95 -11.61 -15.69
CA GLY A 460 10.12 -10.69 -14.56
C GLY A 460 9.24 -10.99 -13.37
N TRP A 461 9.07 -9.98 -12.50
CA TRP A 461 8.26 -10.09 -11.29
C TRP A 461 6.78 -10.12 -11.62
N LYS A 462 6.09 -11.14 -11.12
CA LYS A 462 4.64 -11.28 -11.27
C LYS A 462 3.90 -10.22 -10.47
N LYS A 463 2.69 -9.94 -10.88
CA LYS A 463 1.75 -8.98 -10.31
C LYS A 463 1.52 -9.18 -8.81
N PHE A 464 1.50 -10.45 -8.35
CA PHE A 464 1.31 -10.79 -6.95
C PHE A 464 2.49 -11.56 -6.37
N GLY A 465 2.65 -11.45 -5.05
CA GLY A 465 3.70 -12.07 -4.28
C GLY A 465 4.88 -11.14 -3.98
N HIS A 466 5.16 -10.16 -4.84
CA HIS A 466 6.22 -9.20 -4.61
C HIS A 466 5.77 -8.03 -3.71
N ASN A 467 4.68 -7.34 -4.06
CA ASN A 467 4.13 -6.24 -3.25
C ASN A 467 3.07 -6.74 -2.25
N ASN A 468 2.41 -7.83 -2.57
CA ASN A 468 1.30 -8.38 -1.79
C ASN A 468 1.66 -9.79 -1.30
N PRO A 469 1.79 -10.03 0.02
CA PRO A 469 2.22 -11.30 0.56
C PRO A 469 1.24 -12.43 0.26
N LEU A 470 1.78 -13.62 0.03
CA LEU A 470 0.99 -14.84 -0.07
C LEU A 470 0.70 -15.42 1.33
N PRO A 471 -0.38 -16.19 1.53
CA PRO A 471 -0.60 -16.92 2.79
C PRO A 471 0.57 -17.89 3.11
N PRO A 472 1.02 -18.00 4.37
CA PRO A 472 0.42 -17.43 5.59
C PRO A 472 0.88 -16.01 5.95
N GLU A 473 1.82 -15.41 5.21
CA GLU A 473 2.35 -14.08 5.50
C GLU A 473 1.26 -12.99 5.45
N LEU A 474 0.26 -13.14 4.58
CA LEU A 474 -0.88 -12.22 4.50
C LEU A 474 -1.56 -12.02 5.87
N SER A 475 -1.95 -13.12 6.54
CA SER A 475 -2.59 -13.04 7.85
C SER A 475 -1.69 -12.39 8.90
N ARG A 476 -0.38 -12.67 8.86
CA ARG A 476 0.61 -12.11 9.78
C ARG A 476 0.76 -10.60 9.60
N GLU A 477 0.84 -10.14 8.35
CA GLU A 477 0.95 -8.70 8.05
C GLU A 477 -0.33 -7.95 8.44
N ILE A 478 -1.50 -8.53 8.21
CA ILE A 478 -2.78 -7.96 8.67
C ILE A 478 -2.75 -7.80 10.20
N GLU A 479 -2.38 -8.83 10.94
CA GLU A 479 -2.36 -8.77 12.41
C GLU A 479 -1.41 -7.68 12.94
N ARG A 480 -0.20 -7.56 12.39
CA ARG A 480 0.81 -6.57 12.77
C ARG A 480 0.31 -5.15 12.57
N ASN A 481 -0.21 -4.87 11.39
CA ASN A 481 -0.67 -3.52 11.04
C ASN A 481 -1.95 -3.15 11.81
N VAL A 482 -2.89 -4.06 11.98
CA VAL A 482 -4.07 -3.86 12.85
C VAL A 482 -3.64 -3.51 14.28
N ASN A 483 -2.65 -4.22 14.83
CA ASN A 483 -2.14 -3.94 16.17
C ASN A 483 -1.46 -2.57 16.26
N PHE A 484 -0.77 -2.11 15.23
CA PHE A 484 -0.20 -0.76 15.18
C PHE A 484 -1.28 0.32 15.13
N ILE A 485 -2.30 0.18 14.28
CA ILE A 485 -3.45 1.09 14.22
C ILE A 485 -4.13 1.19 15.59
N LEU A 486 -4.38 0.06 16.24
CA LEU A 486 -4.97 0.01 17.59
C LEU A 486 -4.08 0.66 18.65
N MET A 487 -2.76 0.57 18.52
CA MET A 487 -1.80 1.26 19.41
C MET A 487 -1.90 2.77 19.22
N GLN A 488 -1.94 3.29 18.00
CA GLN A 488 -2.14 4.71 17.72
C GLN A 488 -3.49 5.19 18.27
N ALA A 489 -4.56 4.42 18.09
CA ALA A 489 -5.88 4.74 18.64
C ALA A 489 -5.88 4.84 20.18
N ARG A 490 -5.10 4.01 20.88
CA ARG A 490 -4.92 4.11 22.35
C ARG A 490 -4.18 5.38 22.75
N ALA A 491 -3.22 5.80 21.94
CA ALA A 491 -2.41 6.99 22.20
C ALA A 491 -3.16 8.30 21.94
N THR A 492 -4.26 8.27 21.18
CA THR A 492 -5.07 9.46 20.88
C THR A 492 -5.73 9.98 22.17
N PRO A 493 -5.56 11.27 22.55
CA PRO A 493 -6.06 11.80 23.81
C PRO A 493 -7.60 11.93 23.83
N ILE A 494 -8.18 11.85 25.00
CA ILE A 494 -9.57 12.24 25.25
C ILE A 494 -9.53 13.60 25.93
N LEU A 495 -10.08 14.60 25.26
CA LEU A 495 -10.20 15.94 25.83
C LEU A 495 -11.62 16.15 26.35
N VAL A 496 -11.74 16.62 27.60
CA VAL A 496 -13.02 16.95 28.21
C VAL A 496 -12.96 18.38 28.72
N ILE A 497 -13.81 19.23 28.18
CA ILE A 497 -14.00 20.57 28.73
C ILE A 497 -14.87 20.43 29.99
N THR A 498 -14.26 20.59 31.15
CA THR A 498 -14.96 20.43 32.45
C THR A 498 -15.59 21.71 32.97
N ASN A 499 -15.12 22.86 32.49
CA ASN A 499 -15.65 24.17 32.86
C ASN A 499 -15.42 25.18 31.73
N VAL A 500 -16.32 26.12 31.56
CA VAL A 500 -16.18 27.28 30.66
C VAL A 500 -16.52 28.53 31.45
N GLU A 501 -15.53 29.38 31.70
CA GLU A 501 -15.71 30.70 32.27
C GLU A 501 -15.91 31.73 31.15
N GLN A 502 -16.98 32.47 31.17
CA GLN A 502 -17.27 33.54 30.22
C GLN A 502 -17.15 34.90 30.89
N THR A 503 -16.33 35.79 30.36
CA THR A 503 -16.22 37.17 30.78
C THR A 503 -16.60 38.08 29.62
N VAL A 504 -17.53 39.00 29.85
CA VAL A 504 -17.90 40.03 28.86
C VAL A 504 -16.79 41.07 28.83
N ILE A 505 -16.20 41.32 27.66
CA ILE A 505 -15.19 42.37 27.44
C ILE A 505 -15.89 43.64 26.97
N GLU A 506 -16.76 43.49 25.95
CA GLU A 506 -17.59 44.57 25.37
C GLU A 506 -18.90 43.98 24.84
N LYS A 507 -19.79 44.83 24.35
CA LYS A 507 -21.05 44.38 23.76
C LYS A 507 -20.75 43.39 22.61
N ASN A 508 -21.19 42.13 22.75
CA ASN A 508 -20.99 41.00 21.82
C ASN A 508 -19.54 40.49 21.70
N ILE A 509 -18.63 40.89 22.61
CA ILE A 509 -17.28 40.37 22.69
C ILE A 509 -17.06 39.68 24.04
N TYR A 510 -16.69 38.41 24.00
CA TYR A 510 -16.54 37.57 25.19
C TYR A 510 -15.15 36.97 25.23
N ARG A 511 -14.57 36.87 26.43
CA ARG A 511 -13.41 36.01 26.68
C ARG A 511 -13.93 34.71 27.26
N LEU A 512 -13.56 33.60 26.60
CA LEU A 512 -13.80 32.27 27.12
C LEU A 512 -12.50 31.73 27.72
N LYS A 513 -12.60 31.06 28.85
CA LYS A 513 -11.53 30.33 29.49
C LYS A 513 -12.05 28.93 29.78
N THR A 514 -11.37 27.90 29.29
CA THR A 514 -11.69 26.47 29.43
C THR A 514 -10.68 25.79 30.31
#